data_7075330a597f2c0ffb59318ef8c01153
#
_entry.id   7075330a597f2c0ffb59318ef8c01153
#
_cell.length_a   1.000
_cell.length_b   1.000
_cell.length_c   1.000
_cell.angle_alpha   90.00
_cell.angle_beta   90.00
_cell.angle_gamma   90.00
#
_symmetry.space_group_name_H-M   'P 1'
#
loop_
_entity.id
_entity.type
_entity.pdbx_description
1 polymer ?
#
loop_
_entity_poly.entity_id
_entity_poly.type
_entity_poly.pdbx_seq_one_letter_code
_entity_poly.pdbx_strand_id
1 'polypeptide(L)'
;MKKKLEADDDQDLQEYENSQKKDLPKPVEGKTDLVKTDYQQEKLLKKGIHLMADERLEDAVKVFDQIVRIDPTNTEALLKMGYSKFHLDDYAGALQAYDKVLDMDVANSEAWNLKSLVHYQQKNFAKALDSVEKSIESDPTFGMAWYNKACYLSMLNEVPESIESLKRSIEIDVKNAKRAVRDKDFSNIKIEESFRRIVELVVFESIRQGYHTVGAIVWTTFVSKAEVEDSLKKLLEKGLIIKNEKRQGLNKIDTYDIESELAAKVGVEKKSLIGTTKKLPGAIKSLKEMSESIQSTKIAIEEENIEKIIKNFDSFIDSDKLGSVMIEQFLEEHREIRLYKVRLEEKGTEYLNENKAKILELFDNLEAV
;
A
#
# COMPACT_ATOMS: atom_id res chain seq x y z
N MET A 1 12.19 28.55 -12.27
CA MET A 1 11.02 27.85 -11.71
C MET A 1 10.80 28.12 -10.21
N LYS A 2 11.81 28.12 -9.33
CA LYS A 2 11.64 28.41 -7.89
C LYS A 2 10.96 29.77 -7.56
N LYS A 3 11.23 30.83 -8.31
CA LYS A 3 10.59 32.16 -8.09
C LYS A 3 9.13 32.27 -8.49
N LYS A 4 8.58 31.30 -9.26
CA LYS A 4 7.17 31.33 -9.67
C LYS A 4 6.25 30.63 -8.67
N LEU A 5 6.75 29.67 -7.92
CA LEU A 5 6.03 28.98 -6.84
C LEU A 5 5.83 29.86 -5.59
N GLU A 6 6.80 30.75 -5.30
CA GLU A 6 6.68 31.69 -4.19
C GLU A 6 5.68 32.84 -4.45
N ALA A 7 5.45 33.20 -5.72
CA ALA A 7 4.53 34.27 -6.10
C ALA A 7 3.05 33.82 -6.17
N ASP A 8 2.79 32.55 -6.49
CA ASP A 8 1.43 31.99 -6.50
C ASP A 8 0.93 31.75 -5.04
N ASP A 9 1.84 31.42 -4.12
CA ASP A 9 1.54 31.21 -2.69
C ASP A 9 1.06 32.50 -1.98
N ASP A 10 1.57 33.68 -2.37
CA ASP A 10 1.16 34.96 -1.78
C ASP A 10 -0.21 35.45 -2.32
N GLN A 11 -0.58 35.06 -3.53
CA GLN A 11 -1.89 35.37 -4.11
C GLN A 11 -3.02 34.58 -3.45
N ASP A 12 -2.82 33.28 -3.21
CA ASP A 12 -3.79 32.42 -2.53
C ASP A 12 -4.04 32.86 -1.08
N LEU A 13 -2.99 33.35 -0.38
CA LEU A 13 -3.12 33.95 0.96
C LEU A 13 -3.96 35.23 0.92
N GLN A 14 -3.77 36.09 -0.08
CA GLN A 14 -4.53 37.35 -0.21
C GLN A 14 -5.99 37.07 -0.61
N GLU A 15 -6.27 36.08 -1.45
CA GLU A 15 -7.65 35.70 -1.80
C GLU A 15 -8.39 35.06 -0.59
N TYR A 16 -7.71 34.21 0.20
CA TYR A 16 -8.28 33.68 1.44
C TYR A 16 -8.56 34.77 2.48
N GLU A 17 -7.64 35.71 2.70
CA GLU A 17 -7.86 36.85 3.58
C GLU A 17 -9.00 37.76 3.10
N ASN A 18 -9.17 37.94 1.82
CA ASN A 18 -10.24 38.73 1.23
C ASN A 18 -11.60 38.05 1.27
N SER A 19 -11.64 36.71 1.17
CA SER A 19 -12.87 35.92 1.30
C SER A 19 -13.44 35.93 2.71
N GLN A 20 -12.57 35.97 3.72
CA GLN A 20 -12.95 36.03 5.14
C GLN A 20 -13.40 37.46 5.60
N LYS A 21 -13.05 38.51 4.84
CA LYS A 21 -13.38 39.89 5.20
C LYS A 21 -14.81 40.32 4.90
N LYS A 22 -15.61 39.49 4.22
CA LYS A 22 -16.94 39.95 3.75
C LYS A 22 -18.10 39.84 4.75
N ASP A 23 -18.00 39.01 5.82
CA ASP A 23 -19.13 38.74 6.71
C ASP A 23 -18.79 38.48 8.21
N LEU A 24 -17.76 39.08 8.80
CA LEU A 24 -17.42 38.83 10.21
C LEU A 24 -17.47 40.08 11.06
N PRO A 25 -18.02 40.00 12.31
CA PRO A 25 -17.91 41.08 13.30
C PRO A 25 -16.43 41.30 13.65
N LYS A 26 -16.08 42.58 13.96
CA LYS A 26 -14.70 43.03 14.23
C LYS A 26 -13.89 42.00 15.02
N PRO A 27 -12.68 41.64 14.57
CA PRO A 27 -11.87 40.62 15.23
C PRO A 27 -11.49 41.02 16.64
N VAL A 28 -11.67 40.10 17.59
CA VAL A 28 -11.06 40.21 18.92
C VAL A 28 -9.57 39.97 18.74
N GLU A 29 -8.72 40.92 19.12
CA GLU A 29 -7.25 40.76 19.13
C GLU A 29 -6.88 39.44 19.83
N GLY A 30 -6.11 38.57 19.18
CA GLY A 30 -5.73 37.24 19.64
C GLY A 30 -6.32 36.06 18.84
N LYS A 31 -7.49 36.16 18.20
CA LYS A 31 -8.06 35.08 17.36
C LYS A 31 -7.47 35.02 15.95
N THR A 32 -7.02 36.14 15.41
CA THR A 32 -6.41 36.25 14.09
C THR A 32 -5.04 35.56 14.02
N ASP A 33 -4.27 35.59 15.10
CA ASP A 33 -2.93 34.98 15.12
C ASP A 33 -3.03 33.47 15.29
N LEU A 34 -3.99 32.95 16.04
CA LEU A 34 -4.26 31.53 16.16
C LEU A 34 -4.69 30.92 14.80
N VAL A 35 -5.63 31.59 14.10
CA VAL A 35 -6.10 31.10 12.78
C VAL A 35 -4.97 31.10 11.74
N LYS A 36 -4.07 32.10 11.78
CA LYS A 36 -2.88 32.12 10.90
C LYS A 36 -1.91 31.01 11.23
N THR A 37 -1.71 30.71 12.51
CA THR A 37 -0.82 29.65 12.99
C THR A 37 -1.36 28.28 12.57
N ASP A 38 -2.67 28.03 12.75
CA ASP A 38 -3.32 26.78 12.37
C ASP A 38 -3.25 26.55 10.85
N TYR A 39 -3.53 27.57 10.04
CA TYR A 39 -3.41 27.48 8.59
C TYR A 39 -1.96 27.20 8.14
N GLN A 40 -0.99 27.83 8.81
CA GLN A 40 0.42 27.64 8.50
C GLN A 40 0.88 26.21 8.84
N GLN A 41 0.40 25.65 9.95
CA GLN A 41 0.67 24.25 10.34
C GLN A 41 0.03 23.28 9.35
N GLU A 42 -1.22 23.49 8.94
CA GLU A 42 -1.89 22.63 7.95
C GLU A 42 -1.15 22.65 6.59
N LYS A 43 -0.72 23.83 6.12
CA LYS A 43 0.08 23.95 4.89
C LYS A 43 1.41 23.21 5.00
N LEU A 44 2.11 23.34 6.12
CA LEU A 44 3.36 22.60 6.37
C LEU A 44 3.10 21.09 6.47
N LEU A 45 2.02 20.66 7.10
CA LEU A 45 1.67 19.26 7.22
C LEU A 45 1.43 18.61 5.83
N LYS A 46 0.61 19.27 5.00
CA LYS A 46 0.38 18.83 3.61
C LYS A 46 1.69 18.77 2.81
N LYS A 47 2.56 19.77 2.97
CA LYS A 47 3.89 19.78 2.33
C LYS A 47 4.76 18.60 2.81
N GLY A 48 4.78 18.34 4.12
CA GLY A 48 5.53 17.21 4.69
C GLY A 48 5.04 15.86 4.18
N ILE A 49 3.71 15.66 4.12
CA ILE A 49 3.09 14.45 3.58
C ILE A 49 3.43 14.27 2.08
N HIS A 50 3.40 15.37 1.31
CA HIS A 50 3.77 15.31 -0.10
C HIS A 50 5.24 14.92 -0.30
N LEU A 51 6.14 15.49 0.52
CA LEU A 51 7.55 15.11 0.51
C LEU A 51 7.78 13.64 0.89
N MET A 52 6.98 13.09 1.81
CA MET A 52 7.01 11.65 2.12
C MET A 52 6.58 10.80 0.92
N ALA A 53 5.52 11.22 0.21
CA ALA A 53 5.05 10.54 -1.00
C ALA A 53 6.10 10.58 -2.14
N ASP A 54 6.87 11.67 -2.21
CA ASP A 54 7.99 11.84 -3.16
C ASP A 54 9.30 11.18 -2.67
N GLU A 55 9.26 10.42 -1.58
CA GLU A 55 10.43 9.76 -0.94
C GLU A 55 11.53 10.73 -0.46
N ARG A 56 11.25 12.01 -0.38
CA ARG A 56 12.15 13.05 0.12
C ARG A 56 12.08 13.14 1.66
N LEU A 57 12.44 12.04 2.31
CA LEU A 57 12.21 11.84 3.75
C LEU A 57 12.99 12.82 4.63
N GLU A 58 14.24 13.18 4.27
CA GLU A 58 15.02 14.18 5.01
C GLU A 58 14.39 15.57 4.97
N ASP A 59 13.79 15.94 3.82
CA ASP A 59 13.10 17.22 3.70
C ASP A 59 11.75 17.17 4.44
N ALA A 60 11.06 16.03 4.43
CA ALA A 60 9.85 15.82 5.22
C ALA A 60 10.13 15.99 6.72
N VAL A 61 11.20 15.38 7.24
CA VAL A 61 11.63 15.54 8.65
C VAL A 61 11.84 17.00 8.98
N LYS A 62 12.51 17.80 8.12
CA LYS A 62 12.72 19.24 8.35
C LYS A 62 11.41 20.01 8.41
N VAL A 63 10.44 19.66 7.58
CA VAL A 63 9.11 20.31 7.57
C VAL A 63 8.32 19.95 8.83
N PHE A 64 8.30 18.67 9.24
CA PHE A 64 7.62 18.25 10.47
C PHE A 64 8.29 18.85 11.72
N ASP A 65 9.63 18.99 11.73
CA ASP A 65 10.36 19.67 12.81
C ASP A 65 9.93 21.14 12.94
N GLN A 66 9.66 21.84 11.82
CA GLN A 66 9.10 23.20 11.87
C GLN A 66 7.74 23.24 12.56
N ILE A 67 6.85 22.26 12.27
CA ILE A 67 5.55 22.15 12.92
C ILE A 67 5.72 21.91 14.41
N VAL A 68 6.56 20.94 14.80
CA VAL A 68 6.82 20.59 16.21
C VAL A 68 7.46 21.74 16.99
N ARG A 69 8.22 22.64 16.34
CA ARG A 69 8.73 23.87 16.98
C ARG A 69 7.64 24.91 17.21
N ILE A 70 6.65 25.01 16.33
CA ILE A 70 5.49 25.90 16.47
C ILE A 70 4.53 25.33 17.51
N ASP A 71 4.23 24.04 17.42
CA ASP A 71 3.35 23.31 18.31
C ASP A 71 3.99 21.97 18.71
N PRO A 72 4.67 21.92 19.87
CA PRO A 72 5.30 20.68 20.37
C PRO A 72 4.31 19.55 20.67
N THR A 73 3.01 19.84 20.71
CA THR A 73 1.95 18.88 21.01
C THR A 73 1.27 18.34 19.76
N ASN A 74 1.70 18.75 18.57
CA ASN A 74 1.15 18.27 17.31
C ASN A 74 1.49 16.80 17.09
N THR A 75 0.58 15.92 17.54
CA THR A 75 0.71 14.46 17.49
C THR A 75 0.92 13.95 16.06
N GLU A 76 0.17 14.48 15.08
CA GLU A 76 0.28 14.06 13.70
C GLU A 76 1.68 14.36 13.13
N ALA A 77 2.19 15.56 13.34
CA ALA A 77 3.54 15.92 12.90
C ALA A 77 4.62 15.05 13.56
N LEU A 78 4.47 14.72 14.85
CA LEU A 78 5.38 13.85 15.57
C LEU A 78 5.35 12.42 15.00
N LEU A 79 4.16 11.85 14.74
CA LEU A 79 4.02 10.52 14.14
C LEU A 79 4.63 10.46 12.75
N LYS A 80 4.33 11.44 11.88
CA LYS A 80 4.89 11.52 10.51
C LYS A 80 6.41 11.76 10.52
N MET A 81 6.91 12.57 11.45
CA MET A 81 8.36 12.77 11.63
C MET A 81 9.04 11.47 12.06
N GLY A 82 8.47 10.76 13.04
CA GLY A 82 8.95 9.47 13.49
C GLY A 82 8.96 8.42 12.37
N TYR A 83 7.88 8.36 11.59
CA TYR A 83 7.78 7.50 10.42
C TYR A 83 8.86 7.81 9.36
N SER A 84 9.07 9.09 9.05
CA SER A 84 10.11 9.50 8.10
C SER A 84 11.50 9.13 8.59
N LYS A 85 11.80 9.33 9.89
CA LYS A 85 13.05 8.93 10.53
C LYS A 85 13.25 7.41 10.53
N PHE A 86 12.18 6.65 10.76
CA PHE A 86 12.21 5.19 10.68
C PHE A 86 12.67 4.71 9.29
N HIS A 87 12.14 5.29 8.22
CA HIS A 87 12.52 4.95 6.85
C HIS A 87 13.90 5.51 6.42
N LEU A 88 14.49 6.41 7.22
CA LEU A 88 15.87 6.86 7.12
C LEU A 88 16.83 6.05 8.02
N ASP A 89 16.37 4.95 8.59
CA ASP A 89 17.09 4.12 9.57
C ASP A 89 17.51 4.86 10.86
N ASP A 90 16.97 6.09 11.09
CA ASP A 90 17.11 6.82 12.37
C ASP A 90 16.12 6.25 13.40
N TYR A 91 16.35 5.00 13.82
CA TYR A 91 15.49 4.32 14.78
C TYR A 91 15.44 5.02 16.14
N ALA A 92 16.53 5.63 16.57
CA ALA A 92 16.58 6.38 17.82
C ALA A 92 15.71 7.64 17.76
N GLY A 93 15.83 8.39 16.67
CA GLY A 93 14.98 9.57 16.45
C GLY A 93 13.52 9.23 16.22
N ALA A 94 13.21 8.09 15.61
CA ALA A 94 11.83 7.61 15.47
C ALA A 94 11.23 7.27 16.83
N LEU A 95 11.91 6.49 17.66
CA LEU A 95 11.47 6.17 19.03
C LEU A 95 11.24 7.43 19.87
N GLN A 96 12.16 8.40 19.79
CA GLN A 96 12.01 9.68 20.53
C GLN A 96 10.74 10.43 20.11
N ALA A 97 10.40 10.42 18.82
CA ALA A 97 9.18 11.07 18.34
C ALA A 97 7.92 10.36 18.84
N TYR A 98 7.90 9.01 18.82
CA TYR A 98 6.78 8.23 19.31
C TYR A 98 6.64 8.30 20.84
N ASP A 99 7.76 8.32 21.59
CA ASP A 99 7.73 8.49 23.03
C ASP A 99 7.13 9.85 23.42
N LYS A 100 7.42 10.93 22.69
CA LYS A 100 6.77 12.23 22.91
C LYS A 100 5.25 12.19 22.73
N VAL A 101 4.77 11.41 21.74
CA VAL A 101 3.32 11.20 21.56
C VAL A 101 2.75 10.44 22.76
N LEU A 102 3.43 9.38 23.21
CA LEU A 102 2.98 8.53 24.32
C LEU A 102 3.08 9.25 25.68
N ASP A 103 3.98 10.22 25.83
CA ASP A 103 4.04 11.08 27.01
C ASP A 103 2.81 11.98 27.14
N MET A 104 2.20 12.37 26.00
CA MET A 104 0.98 13.19 25.94
C MET A 104 -0.28 12.33 26.01
N ASP A 105 -0.28 11.19 25.32
CA ASP A 105 -1.39 10.25 25.24
C ASP A 105 -0.86 8.83 25.27
N VAL A 106 -0.79 8.24 26.46
CA VAL A 106 -0.32 6.87 26.68
C VAL A 106 -1.20 5.81 25.97
N ALA A 107 -2.45 6.16 25.64
CA ALA A 107 -3.38 5.28 24.95
C ALA A 107 -3.36 5.46 23.40
N ASN A 108 -2.37 6.16 22.86
CA ASN A 108 -2.23 6.32 21.42
C ASN A 108 -1.80 5.00 20.76
N SER A 109 -2.76 4.28 20.22
CA SER A 109 -2.56 2.96 19.60
C SER A 109 -1.63 3.01 18.37
N GLU A 110 -1.70 4.08 17.55
CA GLU A 110 -0.82 4.26 16.39
C GLU A 110 0.64 4.45 16.82
N ALA A 111 0.90 5.26 17.84
CA ALA A 111 2.25 5.46 18.36
C ALA A 111 2.87 4.17 18.90
N TRP A 112 2.11 3.36 19.66
CA TRP A 112 2.54 2.06 20.11
C TRP A 112 2.83 1.10 18.96
N ASN A 113 1.96 1.06 17.96
CA ASN A 113 2.16 0.22 16.77
C ASN A 113 3.41 0.63 15.98
N LEU A 114 3.64 1.92 15.75
CA LEU A 114 4.83 2.43 15.07
C LEU A 114 6.12 2.16 15.87
N LYS A 115 6.06 2.29 17.20
CA LYS A 115 7.16 1.90 18.08
C LYS A 115 7.49 0.42 17.97
N SER A 116 6.47 -0.45 17.84
CA SER A 116 6.65 -1.88 17.65
C SER A 116 7.39 -2.21 16.36
N LEU A 117 7.10 -1.49 15.25
CA LEU A 117 7.80 -1.65 13.98
C LEU A 117 9.29 -1.31 14.09
N VAL A 118 9.65 -0.26 14.87
CA VAL A 118 11.07 0.05 15.10
C VAL A 118 11.77 -1.11 15.81
N HIS A 119 11.17 -1.66 16.85
CA HIS A 119 11.75 -2.78 17.56
C HIS A 119 11.84 -4.04 16.70
N TYR A 120 10.87 -4.26 15.81
CA TYR A 120 10.90 -5.35 14.84
C TYR A 120 12.08 -5.21 13.88
N GLN A 121 12.32 -4.03 13.30
CA GLN A 121 13.45 -3.79 12.40
C GLN A 121 14.81 -3.97 13.12
N GLN A 122 14.87 -3.65 14.41
CA GLN A 122 16.02 -3.93 15.26
C GLN A 122 16.13 -5.41 15.66
N LYS A 123 15.25 -6.30 15.15
CA LYS A 123 15.15 -7.72 15.50
C LYS A 123 14.92 -7.98 16.99
N ASN A 124 14.41 -6.99 17.71
CA ASN A 124 14.03 -7.12 19.12
C ASN A 124 12.56 -7.50 19.22
N PHE A 125 12.25 -8.75 18.84
CA PHE A 125 10.86 -9.22 18.73
C PHE A 125 10.10 -9.20 20.07
N ALA A 126 10.80 -9.37 21.19
CA ALA A 126 10.16 -9.28 22.51
C ALA A 126 9.64 -7.86 22.81
N LYS A 127 10.44 -6.82 22.52
CA LYS A 127 9.99 -5.43 22.66
C LYS A 127 8.96 -5.04 21.62
N ALA A 128 9.08 -5.58 20.41
CA ALA A 128 8.07 -5.38 19.36
C ALA A 128 6.72 -5.93 19.82
N LEU A 129 6.70 -7.14 20.40
CA LEU A 129 5.49 -7.78 20.93
C LEU A 129 4.89 -6.98 22.08
N ASP A 130 5.68 -6.57 23.09
CA ASP A 130 5.21 -5.72 24.21
C ASP A 130 4.57 -4.42 23.69
N SER A 131 5.20 -3.77 22.71
CA SER A 131 4.70 -2.50 22.17
C SER A 131 3.40 -2.70 21.37
N VAL A 132 3.30 -3.74 20.53
CA VAL A 132 2.09 -3.99 19.76
C VAL A 132 0.93 -4.46 20.62
N GLU A 133 1.19 -5.13 21.73
CA GLU A 133 0.18 -5.51 22.73
C GLU A 133 -0.44 -4.27 23.39
N LYS A 134 0.38 -3.29 23.75
CA LYS A 134 -0.11 -1.99 24.24
C LYS A 134 -0.94 -1.24 23.19
N SER A 135 -0.57 -1.34 21.90
CA SER A 135 -1.40 -0.81 20.80
C SER A 135 -2.77 -1.47 20.77
N ILE A 136 -2.84 -2.80 20.88
CA ILE A 136 -4.08 -3.58 20.89
C ILE A 136 -4.91 -3.30 22.15
N GLU A 137 -4.27 -3.16 23.32
CA GLU A 137 -4.95 -2.78 24.57
C GLU A 137 -5.59 -1.40 24.45
N SER A 138 -4.91 -0.46 23.79
CA SER A 138 -5.42 0.89 23.56
C SER A 138 -6.55 0.94 22.53
N ASP A 139 -6.45 0.15 21.46
CA ASP A 139 -7.49 0.01 20.42
C ASP A 139 -7.55 -1.44 19.92
N PRO A 140 -8.44 -2.28 20.46
CA PRO A 140 -8.63 -3.65 20.01
C PRO A 140 -9.18 -3.78 18.57
N THR A 141 -9.63 -2.68 17.96
CA THR A 141 -10.14 -2.66 16.58
C THR A 141 -9.08 -2.22 15.57
N PHE A 142 -7.87 -1.93 16.02
CA PHE A 142 -6.78 -1.56 15.15
C PHE A 142 -6.19 -2.80 14.44
N GLY A 143 -6.74 -3.16 13.29
CA GLY A 143 -6.39 -4.39 12.55
C GLY A 143 -4.92 -4.51 12.18
N MET A 144 -4.20 -3.40 11.98
CA MET A 144 -2.76 -3.42 11.71
C MET A 144 -1.93 -3.85 12.91
N ALA A 145 -2.33 -3.51 14.13
CA ALA A 145 -1.65 -3.98 15.32
C ALA A 145 -1.76 -5.51 15.47
N TRP A 146 -2.94 -6.06 15.22
CA TRP A 146 -3.13 -7.52 15.18
C TRP A 146 -2.29 -8.20 14.08
N TYR A 147 -2.19 -7.56 12.90
CA TYR A 147 -1.35 -8.04 11.82
C TYR A 147 0.12 -8.09 12.22
N ASN A 148 0.64 -6.98 12.76
CA ASN A 148 2.02 -6.88 13.20
C ASN A 148 2.32 -7.88 14.35
N LYS A 149 1.38 -8.06 15.30
CA LYS A 149 1.48 -9.10 16.34
C LYS A 149 1.64 -10.48 15.71
N ALA A 150 0.84 -10.80 14.68
CA ALA A 150 0.94 -12.07 13.98
C ALA A 150 2.32 -12.25 13.32
N CYS A 151 2.87 -11.21 12.66
CA CYS A 151 4.23 -11.25 12.10
C CYS A 151 5.28 -11.52 13.18
N TYR A 152 5.23 -10.81 14.30
CA TYR A 152 6.22 -10.97 15.38
C TYR A 152 6.19 -12.36 16.00
N LEU A 153 4.98 -12.90 16.25
CA LEU A 153 4.79 -14.26 16.74
C LEU A 153 5.28 -15.31 15.72
N SER A 154 5.03 -15.09 14.43
CA SER A 154 5.57 -15.95 13.37
C SER A 154 7.10 -15.98 13.39
N MET A 155 7.74 -14.81 13.53
CA MET A 155 9.20 -14.72 13.61
C MET A 155 9.79 -15.36 14.89
N LEU A 156 8.99 -15.43 15.95
CA LEU A 156 9.33 -16.17 17.18
C LEU A 156 8.98 -17.66 17.10
N ASN A 157 8.37 -18.12 15.99
CA ASN A 157 7.88 -19.48 15.78
C ASN A 157 6.73 -19.89 16.72
N GLU A 158 5.99 -18.89 17.24
CA GLU A 158 4.78 -19.09 18.04
C GLU A 158 3.57 -19.23 17.09
N VAL A 159 3.50 -20.40 16.42
CA VAL A 159 2.61 -20.62 15.27
C VAL A 159 1.12 -20.49 15.60
N PRO A 160 0.59 -21.10 16.69
CA PRO A 160 -0.83 -21.01 17.02
C PRO A 160 -1.29 -19.58 17.29
N GLU A 161 -0.52 -18.83 18.08
CA GLU A 161 -0.81 -17.46 18.48
C GLU A 161 -0.68 -16.49 17.29
N SER A 162 0.28 -16.74 16.39
CA SER A 162 0.44 -16.02 15.14
C SER A 162 -0.81 -16.15 14.26
N ILE A 163 -1.29 -17.39 14.06
CA ILE A 163 -2.48 -17.65 13.25
C ILE A 163 -3.72 -17.01 13.90
N GLU A 164 -3.87 -17.08 15.21
CA GLU A 164 -5.01 -16.47 15.90
C GLU A 164 -5.01 -14.94 15.77
N SER A 165 -3.84 -14.32 15.96
CA SER A 165 -3.68 -12.87 15.76
C SER A 165 -3.95 -12.46 14.31
N LEU A 166 -3.50 -13.26 13.33
CA LEU A 166 -3.77 -13.02 11.92
C LEU A 166 -5.25 -13.13 11.58
N LYS A 167 -5.95 -14.14 12.11
CA LYS A 167 -7.41 -14.26 11.95
C LYS A 167 -8.12 -13.03 12.49
N ARG A 168 -7.74 -12.57 13.69
CA ARG A 168 -8.31 -11.38 14.29
C ARG A 168 -8.09 -10.13 13.44
N SER A 169 -6.89 -9.96 12.87
CA SER A 169 -6.60 -8.89 11.92
C SER A 169 -7.49 -8.96 10.68
N ILE A 170 -7.73 -10.16 10.14
CA ILE A 170 -8.57 -10.39 8.95
C ILE A 170 -10.06 -10.14 9.25
N GLU A 171 -10.53 -10.50 10.44
CA GLU A 171 -11.90 -10.19 10.88
C GLU A 171 -12.17 -8.69 10.91
N ILE A 172 -11.16 -7.88 11.29
CA ILE A 172 -11.25 -6.43 11.33
C ILE A 172 -11.14 -5.84 9.91
N ASP A 173 -10.17 -6.29 9.13
CA ASP A 173 -9.99 -5.88 7.74
C ASP A 173 -9.57 -7.07 6.87
N VAL A 174 -10.50 -7.52 6.02
CA VAL A 174 -10.30 -8.67 5.12
C VAL A 174 -9.13 -8.47 4.14
N LYS A 175 -8.71 -7.21 3.87
CA LYS A 175 -7.55 -6.92 3.04
C LYS A 175 -6.25 -7.48 3.62
N ASN A 176 -6.19 -7.66 4.94
CA ASN A 176 -5.03 -8.25 5.61
C ASN A 176 -4.82 -9.73 5.23
N ALA A 177 -5.86 -10.45 4.80
CA ALA A 177 -5.71 -11.80 4.26
C ALA A 177 -4.85 -11.79 2.98
N LYS A 178 -5.12 -10.86 2.06
CA LYS A 178 -4.36 -10.71 0.82
C LYS A 178 -2.91 -10.30 1.07
N ARG A 179 -2.68 -9.44 2.07
CA ARG A 179 -1.33 -9.07 2.51
C ARG A 179 -0.57 -10.28 3.05
N ALA A 180 -1.21 -11.09 3.93
CA ALA A 180 -0.59 -12.23 4.59
C ALA A 180 -0.10 -13.31 3.63
N VAL A 181 -0.82 -13.61 2.55
CA VAL A 181 -0.41 -14.65 1.60
C VAL A 181 0.88 -14.27 0.85
N ARG A 182 1.19 -12.99 0.75
CA ARG A 182 2.41 -12.46 0.10
C ARG A 182 3.55 -12.24 1.10
N ASP A 183 3.24 -12.05 2.36
CA ASP A 183 4.21 -11.66 3.38
C ASP A 183 5.20 -12.79 3.68
N LYS A 184 6.49 -12.46 3.65
CA LYS A 184 7.59 -13.39 3.93
C LYS A 184 7.67 -13.78 5.41
N ASP A 185 7.16 -12.92 6.30
CA ASP A 185 7.15 -13.18 7.73
C ASP A 185 6.32 -14.41 8.09
N PHE A 186 5.37 -14.78 7.24
CA PHE A 186 4.54 -15.97 7.42
C PHE A 186 5.06 -17.23 6.72
N SER A 187 6.25 -17.21 6.14
CA SER A 187 6.78 -18.34 5.35
C SER A 187 6.83 -19.66 6.12
N ASN A 188 7.08 -19.61 7.44
CA ASN A 188 7.11 -20.78 8.31
C ASN A 188 5.72 -21.36 8.64
N ILE A 189 4.64 -20.53 8.59
CA ILE A 189 3.28 -20.94 8.91
C ILE A 189 2.40 -21.20 7.69
N LYS A 190 2.89 -20.91 6.47
CA LYS A 190 2.13 -21.14 5.22
C LYS A 190 1.74 -22.60 4.99
N ILE A 191 2.49 -23.54 5.55
CA ILE A 191 2.21 -24.99 5.45
C ILE A 191 1.04 -25.42 6.34
N GLU A 192 0.65 -24.61 7.34
CA GLU A 192 -0.41 -24.93 8.28
C GLU A 192 -1.80 -24.92 7.61
N GLU A 193 -2.62 -25.89 7.97
CA GLU A 193 -3.99 -25.99 7.46
C GLU A 193 -4.82 -24.73 7.76
N SER A 194 -4.59 -24.12 8.90
CA SER A 194 -5.25 -22.88 9.30
C SER A 194 -4.87 -21.71 8.39
N PHE A 195 -3.62 -21.65 7.92
CA PHE A 195 -3.17 -20.65 6.96
C PHE A 195 -3.75 -20.92 5.56
N ARG A 196 -3.85 -22.18 5.14
CA ARG A 196 -4.49 -22.55 3.87
C ARG A 196 -5.93 -22.08 3.78
N ARG A 197 -6.66 -22.05 4.91
CA ARG A 197 -8.02 -21.47 4.97
C ARG A 197 -8.03 -19.96 4.71
N ILE A 198 -6.95 -19.26 5.07
CA ILE A 198 -6.79 -17.84 4.72
C ILE A 198 -6.62 -17.70 3.20
N VAL A 199 -5.84 -18.59 2.56
CA VAL A 199 -5.72 -18.62 1.10
C VAL A 199 -7.08 -18.89 0.43
N GLU A 200 -7.86 -19.86 0.94
CA GLU A 200 -9.23 -20.11 0.45
C GLU A 200 -10.13 -18.85 0.58
N LEU A 201 -10.03 -18.12 1.70
CA LEU A 201 -10.76 -16.87 1.89
C LEU A 201 -10.33 -15.80 0.86
N VAL A 202 -9.05 -15.66 0.60
CA VAL A 202 -8.52 -14.71 -0.40
C VAL A 202 -9.04 -15.04 -1.80
N VAL A 203 -9.05 -16.32 -2.17
CA VAL A 203 -9.60 -16.78 -3.46
C VAL A 203 -11.11 -16.51 -3.54
N PHE A 204 -11.86 -16.82 -2.48
CA PHE A 204 -13.30 -16.55 -2.43
C PHE A 204 -13.60 -15.05 -2.55
N GLU A 205 -12.90 -14.21 -1.81
CA GLU A 205 -13.05 -12.75 -1.86
C GLU A 205 -12.74 -12.18 -3.25
N SER A 206 -11.76 -12.75 -3.95
CA SER A 206 -11.45 -12.36 -5.32
C SER A 206 -12.62 -12.67 -6.28
N ILE A 207 -13.24 -13.84 -6.15
CA ILE A 207 -14.45 -14.19 -6.92
C ILE A 207 -15.59 -13.21 -6.58
N ARG A 208 -15.78 -12.86 -5.31
CA ARG A 208 -16.75 -11.87 -4.85
C ARG A 208 -16.54 -10.49 -5.47
N GLN A 209 -15.28 -10.11 -5.68
CA GLN A 209 -14.89 -8.85 -6.32
C GLN A 209 -15.04 -8.87 -7.85
N GLY A 210 -15.38 -10.02 -8.46
CA GLY A 210 -15.62 -10.14 -9.90
C GLY A 210 -14.47 -10.76 -10.69
N TYR A 211 -13.48 -11.35 -10.02
CA TYR A 211 -12.39 -12.09 -10.67
C TYR A 211 -12.78 -13.57 -10.81
N HIS A 212 -13.29 -13.94 -11.98
CA HIS A 212 -13.96 -15.24 -12.20
C HIS A 212 -13.10 -16.32 -12.87
N THR A 213 -11.86 -16.04 -13.25
CA THR A 213 -10.96 -17.00 -13.88
C THR A 213 -9.75 -17.30 -13.01
N VAL A 214 -9.15 -18.48 -13.15
CA VAL A 214 -7.91 -18.83 -12.43
C VAL A 214 -6.84 -17.78 -12.65
N GLY A 215 -6.60 -17.37 -13.91
CA GLY A 215 -5.59 -16.35 -14.22
C GLY A 215 -5.86 -15.00 -13.55
N ALA A 216 -7.11 -14.53 -13.55
CA ALA A 216 -7.47 -13.27 -12.89
C ALA A 216 -7.31 -13.35 -11.37
N ILE A 217 -7.65 -14.50 -10.76
CA ILE A 217 -7.48 -14.73 -9.32
C ILE A 217 -6.01 -14.76 -8.94
N VAL A 218 -5.19 -15.54 -9.66
CA VAL A 218 -3.73 -15.59 -9.47
C VAL A 218 -3.16 -14.18 -9.54
N TRP A 219 -3.51 -13.45 -10.59
CA TRP A 219 -3.02 -12.10 -10.82
C TRP A 219 -3.39 -11.11 -9.70
N THR A 220 -4.61 -11.20 -9.16
CA THR A 220 -5.07 -10.27 -8.11
C THR A 220 -4.63 -10.63 -6.71
N THR A 221 -4.38 -11.93 -6.45
CA THR A 221 -4.04 -12.43 -5.11
C THR A 221 -2.55 -12.65 -4.91
N PHE A 222 -1.81 -12.84 -6.00
CA PHE A 222 -0.41 -13.29 -6.01
C PHE A 222 -0.20 -14.67 -5.34
N VAL A 223 -1.27 -15.42 -5.20
CA VAL A 223 -1.24 -16.83 -4.78
C VAL A 223 -0.83 -17.68 -5.98
N SER A 224 -0.02 -18.72 -5.77
CA SER A 224 0.39 -19.59 -6.87
C SER A 224 -0.82 -20.24 -7.55
N LYS A 225 -0.69 -20.52 -8.85
CA LYS A 225 -1.76 -21.18 -9.61
C LYS A 225 -2.23 -22.48 -8.97
N ALA A 226 -1.29 -23.30 -8.47
CA ALA A 226 -1.61 -24.55 -7.81
C ALA A 226 -2.44 -24.37 -6.54
N GLU A 227 -2.11 -23.37 -5.72
CA GLU A 227 -2.87 -23.07 -4.50
C GLU A 227 -4.25 -22.48 -4.82
N VAL A 228 -4.36 -21.67 -5.88
CA VAL A 228 -5.66 -21.17 -6.36
C VAL A 228 -6.53 -22.32 -6.83
N GLU A 229 -6.00 -23.23 -7.64
CA GLU A 229 -6.75 -24.42 -8.13
C GLU A 229 -7.18 -25.36 -6.99
N ASP A 230 -6.32 -25.60 -5.99
CA ASP A 230 -6.67 -26.36 -4.78
C ASP A 230 -7.78 -25.67 -3.97
N SER A 231 -7.67 -24.35 -3.77
CA SER A 231 -8.68 -23.56 -3.08
C SER A 231 -10.03 -23.56 -3.81
N LEU A 232 -10.01 -23.41 -5.14
CA LEU A 232 -11.23 -23.46 -5.96
C LEU A 232 -11.90 -24.85 -5.86
N LYS A 233 -11.11 -25.93 -5.88
CA LYS A 233 -11.64 -27.27 -5.69
C LYS A 233 -12.34 -27.44 -4.34
N LYS A 234 -11.71 -26.99 -3.24
CA LYS A 234 -12.28 -27.03 -1.90
C LYS A 234 -13.53 -26.17 -1.76
N LEU A 235 -13.54 -24.97 -2.38
CA LEU A 235 -14.71 -24.09 -2.38
C LEU A 235 -15.89 -24.68 -3.16
N LEU A 236 -15.63 -25.40 -4.28
CA LEU A 236 -16.62 -26.17 -5.04
C LEU A 236 -17.19 -27.33 -4.20
N GLU A 237 -16.32 -28.12 -3.55
CA GLU A 237 -16.72 -29.23 -2.66
C GLU A 237 -17.59 -28.73 -1.48
N LYS A 238 -17.33 -27.53 -0.97
CA LYS A 238 -18.13 -26.88 0.06
C LYS A 238 -19.43 -26.25 -0.46
N GLY A 239 -19.66 -26.24 -1.77
CA GLY A 239 -20.84 -25.62 -2.40
C GLY A 239 -20.87 -24.09 -2.27
N LEU A 240 -19.73 -23.46 -2.03
CA LEU A 240 -19.64 -22.00 -1.86
C LEU A 240 -19.54 -21.24 -3.19
N ILE A 241 -19.04 -21.92 -4.21
CA ILE A 241 -18.90 -21.40 -5.58
C ILE A 241 -19.43 -22.43 -6.58
N ILE A 242 -19.76 -21.96 -7.78
CA ILE A 242 -20.13 -22.77 -8.94
C ILE A 242 -19.13 -22.55 -10.07
N LYS A 243 -18.90 -23.62 -10.84
CA LYS A 243 -18.04 -23.58 -12.01
C LYS A 243 -18.90 -23.51 -13.27
N ASN A 244 -18.58 -22.56 -14.15
CA ASN A 244 -19.21 -22.36 -15.43
C ASN A 244 -18.17 -22.45 -16.57
N GLU A 245 -18.59 -22.84 -17.77
CA GLU A 245 -17.77 -22.73 -18.98
C GLU A 245 -18.22 -21.51 -19.80
N LYS A 246 -17.29 -20.63 -20.13
CA LYS A 246 -17.52 -19.55 -21.08
C LYS A 246 -16.66 -19.74 -22.33
N ARG A 247 -17.19 -19.38 -23.50
CA ARG A 247 -16.43 -19.36 -24.75
C ARG A 247 -15.80 -17.99 -24.94
N GLN A 248 -14.49 -17.97 -25.16
CA GLN A 248 -13.76 -16.76 -25.55
C GLN A 248 -13.06 -17.06 -26.90
N GLY A 249 -13.70 -16.65 -27.97
CA GLY A 249 -13.30 -17.05 -29.32
C GLY A 249 -13.44 -18.56 -29.55
N LEU A 250 -12.35 -19.24 -29.91
CA LEU A 250 -12.29 -20.69 -30.12
C LEU A 250 -12.00 -21.47 -28.81
N ASN A 251 -11.60 -20.80 -27.75
CA ASN A 251 -11.21 -21.45 -26.52
C ASN A 251 -12.39 -21.50 -25.51
N LYS A 252 -12.44 -22.59 -24.74
CA LYS A 252 -13.29 -22.70 -23.55
C LYS A 252 -12.49 -22.28 -22.34
N ILE A 253 -13.07 -21.43 -21.51
CA ILE A 253 -12.47 -20.94 -20.27
C ILE A 253 -13.40 -21.26 -19.11
N ASP A 254 -12.85 -21.90 -18.08
CA ASP A 254 -13.55 -22.10 -16.82
C ASP A 254 -13.69 -20.77 -16.09
N THR A 255 -14.91 -20.49 -15.62
CA THR A 255 -15.20 -19.34 -14.75
C THR A 255 -15.87 -19.81 -13.48
N TYR A 256 -15.68 -19.06 -12.41
CA TYR A 256 -16.16 -19.39 -11.08
C TYR A 256 -17.02 -18.25 -10.57
N ASP A 257 -18.20 -18.56 -10.06
CA ASP A 257 -19.13 -17.59 -9.53
C ASP A 257 -19.58 -18.04 -8.14
N ILE A 258 -20.02 -17.10 -7.27
CA ILE A 258 -20.57 -17.47 -5.96
C ILE A 258 -21.92 -18.13 -6.17
N GLU A 259 -22.21 -19.16 -5.36
CA GLU A 259 -23.51 -19.84 -5.38
C GLU A 259 -24.64 -18.84 -5.07
N SER A 260 -25.77 -18.93 -5.79
CA SER A 260 -26.80 -17.88 -5.82
C SER A 260 -27.51 -17.66 -4.48
N GLU A 261 -27.72 -18.71 -3.68
CA GLU A 261 -28.34 -18.58 -2.34
C GLU A 261 -27.36 -17.94 -1.35
N LEU A 262 -26.08 -18.26 -1.47
CA LEU A 262 -25.02 -17.67 -0.66
C LEU A 262 -24.77 -16.21 -1.05
N ALA A 263 -24.82 -15.88 -2.33
CA ALA A 263 -24.69 -14.53 -2.84
C ALA A 263 -25.73 -13.58 -2.23
N ALA A 264 -26.96 -14.06 -2.04
CA ALA A 264 -28.02 -13.31 -1.38
C ALA A 264 -27.76 -13.09 0.13
N LYS A 265 -27.13 -14.07 0.81
CA LYS A 265 -26.82 -14.01 2.26
C LYS A 265 -25.63 -13.12 2.59
N VAL A 266 -24.61 -13.07 1.72
CA VAL A 266 -23.40 -12.24 1.91
C VAL A 266 -23.53 -10.84 1.33
N GLY A 267 -24.73 -10.41 0.91
CA GLY A 267 -24.98 -9.05 0.42
C GLY A 267 -24.27 -8.75 -0.92
N VAL A 268 -23.95 -9.80 -1.70
CA VAL A 268 -23.51 -9.62 -3.08
C VAL A 268 -24.73 -9.19 -3.88
N GLU A 269 -24.96 -7.88 -3.98
CA GLU A 269 -25.91 -7.37 -4.95
C GLU A 269 -25.55 -7.98 -6.32
N LYS A 270 -26.52 -8.62 -6.96
CA LYS A 270 -26.48 -8.89 -8.39
C LYS A 270 -26.45 -7.56 -9.13
N LYS A 271 -25.33 -6.86 -9.10
CA LYS A 271 -25.00 -5.88 -10.13
C LYS A 271 -24.97 -6.69 -11.41
N SER A 272 -26.06 -6.52 -12.19
CA SER A 272 -26.27 -7.25 -13.43
C SER A 272 -24.94 -7.34 -14.18
N LEU A 273 -24.51 -8.55 -14.49
CA LEU A 273 -23.32 -8.88 -15.30
C LEU A 273 -23.25 -8.09 -16.63
N ILE A 274 -24.34 -7.45 -17.04
CA ILE A 274 -24.45 -6.59 -18.23
C ILE A 274 -23.79 -5.23 -18.03
N GLY A 275 -23.63 -4.73 -16.77
CA GLY A 275 -22.98 -3.43 -16.47
C GLY A 275 -21.46 -3.49 -16.33
N THR A 276 -20.91 -4.64 -15.94
CA THR A 276 -19.46 -4.80 -15.70
C THR A 276 -18.67 -5.14 -16.95
N THR A 277 -19.30 -5.69 -17.98
CA THR A 277 -18.62 -5.94 -19.27
C THR A 277 -18.22 -4.68 -20.04
N LYS A 278 -18.76 -3.51 -19.69
CA LYS A 278 -18.33 -2.23 -20.29
C LYS A 278 -17.03 -1.66 -19.68
N LYS A 279 -16.58 -2.11 -18.50
CA LYS A 279 -15.29 -1.71 -17.90
C LYS A 279 -14.15 -2.68 -18.22
N LEU A 280 -14.44 -3.94 -18.58
CA LEU A 280 -13.44 -4.92 -18.97
C LEU A 280 -12.62 -4.57 -20.23
N PRO A 281 -13.16 -3.96 -21.29
CA PRO A 281 -12.35 -3.60 -22.46
C PRO A 281 -11.19 -2.65 -22.14
N GLY A 282 -11.38 -1.76 -21.18
CA GLY A 282 -10.31 -0.85 -20.73
C GLY A 282 -9.20 -1.59 -19.97
N ALA A 283 -9.56 -2.48 -19.05
CA ALA A 283 -8.59 -3.27 -18.28
C ALA A 283 -7.83 -4.27 -19.16
N ILE A 284 -8.50 -4.97 -20.08
CA ILE A 284 -7.85 -5.88 -21.04
C ILE A 284 -6.94 -5.10 -22.00
N LYS A 285 -7.35 -3.91 -22.44
CA LYS A 285 -6.52 -3.04 -23.26
C LYS A 285 -5.28 -2.59 -22.50
N SER A 286 -5.42 -2.17 -21.25
CA SER A 286 -4.32 -1.78 -20.37
C SER A 286 -3.35 -2.94 -20.09
N LEU A 287 -3.85 -4.16 -19.89
CA LEU A 287 -3.03 -5.36 -19.71
C LEU A 287 -2.22 -5.70 -20.96
N LYS A 288 -2.85 -5.58 -22.14
CA LYS A 288 -2.16 -5.81 -23.41
C LYS A 288 -1.08 -4.75 -23.64
N GLU A 289 -1.40 -3.49 -23.41
CA GLU A 289 -0.46 -2.36 -23.50
C GLU A 289 0.70 -2.52 -22.52
N MET A 290 0.43 -3.04 -21.30
CA MET A 290 1.45 -3.33 -20.30
C MET A 290 2.36 -4.48 -20.74
N SER A 291 1.81 -5.59 -21.23
CA SER A 291 2.60 -6.72 -21.76
C SER A 291 3.49 -6.29 -22.93
N GLU A 292 2.94 -5.50 -23.86
CA GLU A 292 3.71 -4.92 -24.98
C GLU A 292 4.81 -3.98 -24.47
N SER A 293 4.56 -3.21 -23.43
CA SER A 293 5.54 -2.32 -22.80
C SER A 293 6.64 -3.10 -22.07
N ILE A 294 6.31 -4.19 -21.37
CA ILE A 294 7.28 -5.10 -20.73
C ILE A 294 8.22 -5.67 -21.79
N GLN A 295 7.68 -6.26 -22.87
CA GLN A 295 8.48 -6.83 -23.95
C GLN A 295 9.38 -5.78 -24.62
N SER A 296 8.81 -4.60 -24.93
CA SER A 296 9.57 -3.49 -25.49
C SER A 296 10.72 -3.05 -24.58
N THR A 297 10.52 -3.09 -23.25
CA THR A 297 11.54 -2.71 -22.27
C THR A 297 12.64 -3.75 -22.18
N LYS A 298 12.30 -5.05 -22.14
CA LYS A 298 13.28 -6.14 -22.16
C LYS A 298 14.18 -6.07 -23.40
N ILE A 299 13.60 -5.85 -24.57
CA ILE A 299 14.36 -5.68 -25.83
C ILE A 299 15.28 -4.45 -25.72
N ALA A 300 14.76 -3.32 -25.24
CA ALA A 300 15.58 -2.11 -25.06
C ALA A 300 16.74 -2.29 -24.09
N ILE A 301 16.56 -3.10 -23.02
CA ILE A 301 17.62 -3.45 -22.06
C ILE A 301 18.68 -4.32 -22.73
N GLU A 302 18.30 -5.27 -23.57
CA GLU A 302 19.24 -6.11 -24.31
C GLU A 302 20.04 -5.31 -25.34
N GLU A 303 19.37 -4.37 -26.02
CA GLU A 303 19.96 -3.44 -26.98
C GLU A 303 20.75 -2.29 -26.34
N GLU A 304 20.78 -2.21 -24.99
CA GLU A 304 21.41 -1.12 -24.21
C GLU A 304 20.94 0.28 -24.59
N ASN A 305 19.70 0.38 -25.05
CA ASN A 305 19.09 1.64 -25.50
C ASN A 305 18.48 2.40 -24.32
N ILE A 306 19.30 3.21 -23.66
CA ILE A 306 18.94 3.95 -22.45
C ILE A 306 17.72 4.87 -22.65
N GLU A 307 17.66 5.61 -23.76
CA GLU A 307 16.54 6.52 -24.01
C GLU A 307 15.21 5.77 -24.11
N LYS A 308 15.23 4.61 -24.79
CA LYS A 308 14.05 3.76 -24.94
C LYS A 308 13.65 3.10 -23.63
N ILE A 309 14.61 2.68 -22.78
CA ILE A 309 14.36 2.13 -21.46
C ILE A 309 13.68 3.19 -20.57
N ILE A 310 14.24 4.40 -20.50
CA ILE A 310 13.70 5.52 -19.71
C ILE A 310 12.28 5.86 -20.17
N LYS A 311 12.06 5.98 -21.48
CA LYS A 311 10.74 6.25 -22.06
C LYS A 311 9.72 5.16 -21.72
N ASN A 312 10.13 3.90 -21.74
CA ASN A 312 9.26 2.80 -21.38
C ASN A 312 8.96 2.82 -19.87
N PHE A 313 9.95 3.14 -19.01
CA PHE A 313 9.75 3.34 -17.58
C PHE A 313 8.72 4.42 -17.27
N ASP A 314 8.71 5.52 -18.04
CA ASP A 314 7.69 6.56 -17.91
C ASP A 314 6.27 6.03 -18.15
N SER A 315 6.11 5.06 -19.05
CA SER A 315 4.79 4.44 -19.28
C SER A 315 4.30 3.59 -18.12
N PHE A 316 5.21 3.04 -17.29
CA PHE A 316 4.88 2.33 -16.04
C PHE A 316 4.66 3.27 -14.86
N ILE A 317 5.31 4.45 -14.87
CA ILE A 317 5.23 5.46 -13.80
C ILE A 317 3.98 6.33 -13.96
N ASP A 318 3.48 6.51 -15.18
CA ASP A 318 2.32 7.33 -15.47
C ASP A 318 1.02 6.66 -15.00
N SER A 319 0.58 7.09 -13.80
CA SER A 319 -0.56 6.53 -13.08
C SER A 319 -1.90 6.63 -13.81
N ASP A 320 -2.05 7.61 -14.71
CA ASP A 320 -3.30 7.82 -15.45
C ASP A 320 -3.57 6.73 -16.50
N LYS A 321 -2.51 6.02 -16.93
CA LYS A 321 -2.62 4.92 -17.91
C LYS A 321 -2.87 3.56 -17.25
N LEU A 322 -2.41 3.34 -16.04
CA LEU A 322 -2.47 2.04 -15.37
C LEU A 322 -3.73 1.82 -14.52
N GLY A 323 -4.48 2.88 -14.21
CA GLY A 323 -5.63 2.84 -13.33
C GLY A 323 -5.25 2.62 -11.85
N SER A 324 -5.98 3.26 -10.94
CA SER A 324 -5.67 3.28 -9.50
C SER A 324 -5.53 1.88 -8.85
N VAL A 325 -6.17 0.85 -9.40
CA VAL A 325 -6.13 -0.52 -8.88
C VAL A 325 -4.78 -1.19 -9.15
N MET A 326 -4.10 -0.85 -10.25
CA MET A 326 -2.80 -1.44 -10.60
C MET A 326 -1.66 -0.81 -9.80
N ILE A 327 -1.76 0.47 -9.45
CA ILE A 327 -0.73 1.18 -8.69
C ILE A 327 -0.58 0.62 -7.28
N GLU A 328 -1.70 0.32 -6.60
CA GLU A 328 -1.66 -0.31 -5.27
C GLU A 328 -1.07 -1.72 -5.28
N GLN A 329 -1.16 -2.44 -6.40
CA GLN A 329 -0.69 -3.82 -6.52
C GLN A 329 0.80 -3.94 -6.85
N PHE A 330 1.36 -2.95 -7.54
CA PHE A 330 2.75 -2.91 -7.99
C PHE A 330 3.54 -1.78 -7.34
N LEU A 331 3.19 -1.38 -6.12
CA LEU A 331 3.84 -0.27 -5.42
C LEU A 331 5.35 -0.48 -5.25
N GLU A 332 5.80 -1.70 -4.95
CA GLU A 332 7.22 -2.00 -4.80
C GLU A 332 7.93 -2.01 -6.17
N GLU A 333 7.37 -2.71 -7.15
CA GLU A 333 7.91 -2.77 -8.51
C GLU A 333 7.90 -1.38 -9.18
N HIS A 334 6.86 -0.60 -8.94
CA HIS A 334 6.76 0.78 -9.40
C HIS A 334 7.80 1.69 -8.73
N ARG A 335 8.09 1.46 -7.44
CA ARG A 335 9.16 2.15 -6.71
C ARG A 335 10.54 1.78 -7.26
N GLU A 336 10.78 0.49 -7.52
CA GLU A 336 12.02 0.03 -8.11
C GLU A 336 12.22 0.58 -9.54
N ILE A 337 11.16 0.58 -10.37
CA ILE A 337 11.21 1.17 -11.72
C ILE A 337 11.58 2.67 -11.65
N ARG A 338 10.99 3.43 -10.72
CA ARG A 338 11.35 4.85 -10.51
C ARG A 338 12.81 5.01 -10.11
N LEU A 339 13.30 4.16 -9.19
CA LEU A 339 14.70 4.20 -8.74
C LEU A 339 15.64 3.87 -9.89
N TYR A 340 15.37 2.82 -10.65
CA TYR A 340 16.17 2.45 -11.82
C TYR A 340 16.16 3.55 -12.89
N LYS A 341 15.01 4.19 -13.13
CA LYS A 341 14.90 5.32 -14.06
C LYS A 341 15.85 6.45 -13.67
N VAL A 342 15.76 6.93 -12.42
CA VAL A 342 16.61 8.03 -11.94
C VAL A 342 18.10 7.67 -12.06
N ARG A 343 18.47 6.45 -11.71
CA ARG A 343 19.85 5.98 -11.80
C ARG A 343 20.36 5.83 -13.23
N LEU A 344 19.49 5.42 -14.16
CA LEU A 344 19.81 5.37 -15.59
C LEU A 344 19.95 6.77 -16.20
N GLU A 345 19.13 7.74 -15.77
CA GLU A 345 19.26 9.16 -16.18
C GLU A 345 20.57 9.76 -15.67
N GLU A 346 21.05 9.39 -14.47
CA GLU A 346 22.29 9.90 -13.87
C GLU A 346 23.55 9.26 -14.44
N LYS A 347 23.56 7.93 -14.64
CA LYS A 347 24.76 7.12 -14.89
C LYS A 347 24.76 6.36 -16.23
N GLY A 348 23.65 6.38 -16.95
CA GLY A 348 23.52 5.78 -18.28
C GLY A 348 23.88 4.29 -18.35
N THR A 349 24.67 3.95 -19.38
CA THR A 349 25.07 2.57 -19.67
C THR A 349 25.93 1.90 -18.59
N GLU A 350 26.71 2.67 -17.84
CA GLU A 350 27.51 2.12 -16.72
C GLU A 350 26.59 1.47 -15.67
N TYR A 351 25.55 2.17 -15.26
CA TYR A 351 24.58 1.64 -14.29
C TYR A 351 23.77 0.48 -14.85
N LEU A 352 23.39 0.54 -16.15
CA LEU A 352 22.70 -0.54 -16.80
C LEU A 352 23.50 -1.83 -16.78
N ASN A 353 24.79 -1.77 -17.13
CA ASN A 353 25.65 -2.94 -17.19
C ASN A 353 25.82 -3.61 -15.82
N GLU A 354 25.92 -2.81 -14.75
CA GLU A 354 26.01 -3.33 -13.38
C GLU A 354 24.70 -3.95 -12.86
N ASN A 355 23.55 -3.49 -13.34
CA ASN A 355 22.23 -3.88 -12.79
C ASN A 355 21.32 -4.58 -13.80
N LYS A 356 21.79 -4.87 -15.01
CA LYS A 356 21.02 -5.47 -16.12
C LYS A 356 20.24 -6.70 -15.72
N ALA A 357 20.89 -7.62 -15.00
CA ALA A 357 20.25 -8.85 -14.53
C ALA A 357 19.07 -8.59 -13.55
N LYS A 358 19.24 -7.65 -12.62
CA LYS A 358 18.21 -7.30 -11.63
C LYS A 358 17.02 -6.59 -12.28
N ILE A 359 17.30 -5.71 -13.26
CA ILE A 359 16.25 -5.02 -14.00
C ILE A 359 15.47 -6.00 -14.86
N LEU A 360 16.12 -6.96 -15.51
CA LEU A 360 15.45 -8.02 -16.27
C LEU A 360 14.60 -8.92 -15.37
N GLU A 361 15.13 -9.33 -14.21
CA GLU A 361 14.40 -10.11 -13.21
C GLU A 361 13.14 -9.40 -12.73
N LEU A 362 13.20 -8.07 -12.51
CA LEU A 362 12.02 -7.27 -12.17
C LEU A 362 10.95 -7.36 -13.26
N PHE A 363 11.34 -7.25 -14.54
CA PHE A 363 10.40 -7.34 -15.65
C PHE A 363 9.93 -8.78 -15.93
N ASP A 364 10.74 -9.80 -15.63
CA ASP A 364 10.31 -11.20 -15.65
C ASP A 364 9.25 -11.47 -14.58
N ASN A 365 9.41 -10.91 -13.39
CA ASN A 365 8.43 -11.00 -12.32
C ASN A 365 7.12 -10.28 -12.69
N LEU A 366 7.19 -9.11 -13.34
CA LEU A 366 6.02 -8.39 -13.84
C LEU A 366 5.30 -9.13 -14.97
N GLU A 367 6.01 -9.90 -15.80
CA GLU A 367 5.42 -10.69 -16.88
C GLU A 367 4.81 -12.00 -16.39
N ALA A 368 5.36 -12.58 -15.31
CA ALA A 368 4.86 -13.82 -14.72
C ALA A 368 3.54 -13.65 -13.95
N VAL A 369 3.12 -12.41 -13.72
CA VAL A 369 1.88 -12.01 -13.06
C VAL A 369 0.77 -11.77 -14.08
#